data_7cc4b37af67a06598f31489cfa876286
#
_entry.id   7cc4b37af67a06598f31489cfa876286
#
_cell.length_a   1.000
_cell.length_b   1.000
_cell.length_c   1.000
_cell.angle_alpha   90.00
_cell.angle_beta   90.00
_cell.angle_gamma   90.00
#
_symmetry.space_group_name_H-M   'P 1'
#
loop_
_entity.id
_entity.type
_entity.pdbx_description
1 polymer ?
#
loop_
_entity_poly.entity_id
_entity_poly.type
_entity_poly.pdbx_seq_one_letter_code
_entity_poly.pdbx_strand_id
1 'polypeptide(L)'
;MMVNLSQHSLIDKLIEYNEAFSSLTLATYGRWERGVASPSTKKKILVVSFFNDNKLDFIKNTKINISKTKIKQFNDFFEKIDYLGQFNSLLGYNSQFLGEHKIIKYDEVHTIDKNLDYKAIEKLSKFSVKMLGLKRTSILSADERTDWQLSGNLIYHVYYNILEGIHAHSTWSLHRHSDFELFVNLYKNSTLAVNFFGKPSSNEDCFIFIHALVFSTKEWNRYIFKELIETLLKNNRIKYILTSTWLPTDLLDLNSVFYGEIVGSTKNEMFPQSIKIKLIKIDVENFLGNHGIINWIKNNYKNLAIDKYD
;
A
#
# COMPACT_ATOMS: atom_id res chain seq x y z
N MET A 1 -17.60 24.21 3.29
CA MET A 1 -18.90 24.73 2.77
C MET A 1 -19.74 23.52 2.39
N MET A 2 -20.69 23.10 3.24
CA MET A 2 -21.66 22.07 2.86
C MET A 2 -22.58 22.65 1.81
N VAL A 3 -22.40 22.23 0.57
CA VAL A 3 -23.34 22.52 -0.51
C VAL A 3 -24.59 21.71 -0.20
N ASN A 4 -25.77 22.36 -0.04
CA ASN A 4 -27.06 21.67 0.04
C ASN A 4 -27.37 21.00 -1.30
N LEU A 5 -26.87 19.77 -1.46
CA LEU A 5 -27.13 18.94 -2.62
C LEU A 5 -28.50 18.29 -2.47
N SER A 6 -29.32 18.31 -3.52
CA SER A 6 -30.51 17.46 -3.58
C SER A 6 -30.07 15.98 -3.61
N GLN A 7 -30.93 15.05 -3.18
CA GLN A 7 -30.62 13.62 -3.23
C GLN A 7 -30.23 13.15 -4.64
N HIS A 8 -30.92 13.64 -5.69
CA HIS A 8 -30.61 13.36 -7.09
C HIS A 8 -29.17 13.81 -7.44
N SER A 9 -28.88 15.09 -7.17
CA SER A 9 -27.55 15.64 -7.47
C SER A 9 -26.42 14.94 -6.71
N LEU A 10 -26.68 14.49 -5.48
CA LEU A 10 -25.70 13.72 -4.71
C LEU A 10 -25.46 12.33 -5.31
N ILE A 11 -26.54 11.65 -5.73
CA ILE A 11 -26.43 10.33 -6.37
C ILE A 11 -25.65 10.44 -7.67
N ASP A 12 -25.95 11.41 -8.52
CA ASP A 12 -25.23 11.63 -9.78
C ASP A 12 -23.74 11.84 -9.53
N LYS A 13 -23.39 12.69 -8.57
CA LYS A 13 -21.99 12.92 -8.18
C LYS A 13 -21.30 11.69 -7.59
N LEU A 14 -21.99 10.86 -6.82
CA LEU A 14 -21.45 9.61 -6.31
C LEU A 14 -21.21 8.61 -7.45
N ILE A 15 -22.10 8.53 -8.42
CA ILE A 15 -21.94 7.69 -9.63
C ILE A 15 -20.73 8.14 -10.44
N GLU A 16 -20.57 9.45 -10.65
CA GLU A 16 -19.41 10.02 -11.33
C GLU A 16 -18.10 9.77 -10.53
N TYR A 17 -18.18 9.83 -9.20
CA TYR A 17 -17.02 9.65 -8.32
C TYR A 17 -16.45 8.22 -8.35
N ASN A 18 -17.33 7.19 -8.35
CA ASN A 18 -16.85 5.80 -8.33
C ASN A 18 -17.89 4.83 -8.90
N GLU A 19 -17.43 3.91 -9.76
CA GLU A 19 -18.24 2.86 -10.39
C GLU A 19 -19.04 1.99 -9.40
N ALA A 20 -18.57 1.85 -8.15
CA ALA A 20 -19.29 1.12 -7.11
C ALA A 20 -20.71 1.68 -6.86
N PHE A 21 -20.97 2.91 -7.28
CA PHE A 21 -22.29 3.55 -7.18
C PHE A 21 -23.10 3.49 -8.48
N SER A 22 -22.59 2.90 -9.57
CA SER A 22 -23.28 2.87 -10.87
C SER A 22 -24.72 2.35 -10.82
N SER A 23 -25.03 1.46 -9.88
CA SER A 23 -26.37 0.92 -9.64
C SER A 23 -27.15 1.64 -8.52
N LEU A 24 -26.65 2.78 -8.03
CA LEU A 24 -27.30 3.52 -6.94
C LEU A 24 -28.53 4.24 -7.47
N THR A 25 -29.70 3.95 -6.91
CA THR A 25 -30.96 4.61 -7.24
C THR A 25 -31.43 5.47 -6.08
N LEU A 26 -32.33 6.42 -6.36
CA LEU A 26 -32.97 7.24 -5.34
C LEU A 26 -33.67 6.40 -4.27
N ALA A 27 -34.34 5.32 -4.69
CA ALA A 27 -35.00 4.40 -3.76
C ALA A 27 -33.99 3.71 -2.81
N THR A 28 -32.84 3.26 -3.36
CA THR A 28 -31.78 2.64 -2.55
C THR A 28 -31.15 3.64 -1.60
N TYR A 29 -30.83 4.84 -2.09
CA TYR A 29 -30.27 5.92 -1.29
C TYR A 29 -31.22 6.32 -0.15
N GLY A 30 -32.51 6.53 -0.45
CA GLY A 30 -33.52 6.84 0.58
C GLY A 30 -33.72 5.73 1.61
N ARG A 31 -33.48 4.47 1.26
CA ARG A 31 -33.45 3.36 2.25
C ARG A 31 -32.24 3.45 3.18
N TRP A 32 -31.09 3.92 2.66
CA TRP A 32 -29.90 4.13 3.50
C TRP A 32 -30.12 5.26 4.50
N GLU A 33 -30.67 6.39 4.05
CA GLU A 33 -30.97 7.53 4.93
C GLU A 33 -31.94 7.19 6.05
N ARG A 34 -32.97 6.39 5.74
CA ARG A 34 -33.95 5.94 6.75
C ARG A 34 -33.46 4.76 7.62
N GLY A 35 -32.25 4.27 7.39
CA GLY A 35 -31.70 3.12 8.14
C GLY A 35 -32.39 1.78 7.82
N VAL A 36 -33.24 1.71 6.78
CA VAL A 36 -33.90 0.46 6.35
C VAL A 36 -32.93 -0.52 5.70
N ALA A 37 -31.88 0.01 5.07
CA ALA A 37 -30.77 -0.76 4.52
C ALA A 37 -29.46 -0.05 4.87
N SER A 38 -28.38 -0.80 4.91
CA SER A 38 -27.06 -0.24 5.15
C SER A 38 -26.17 -0.48 3.94
N PRO A 39 -25.46 0.54 3.41
CA PRO A 39 -24.47 0.31 2.37
C PRO A 39 -23.36 -0.61 2.87
N SER A 40 -22.69 -1.29 1.95
CA SER A 40 -21.49 -2.07 2.28
C SER A 40 -20.41 -1.18 2.89
N THR A 41 -19.49 -1.78 3.64
CA THR A 41 -18.40 -1.03 4.28
C THR A 41 -17.54 -0.29 3.26
N LYS A 42 -17.25 -0.90 2.09
CA LYS A 42 -16.61 -0.22 0.96
C LYS A 42 -17.36 1.05 0.56
N LYS A 43 -18.67 0.96 0.32
CA LYS A 43 -19.50 2.12 -0.08
C LYS A 43 -19.50 3.20 1.00
N LYS A 44 -19.51 2.82 2.27
CA LYS A 44 -19.43 3.79 3.39
C LYS A 44 -18.10 4.56 3.35
N ILE A 45 -16.97 3.86 3.17
CA ILE A 45 -15.65 4.49 3.09
C ILE A 45 -15.55 5.38 1.85
N LEU A 46 -16.10 4.95 0.71
CA LEU A 46 -16.17 5.78 -0.50
C LEU A 46 -16.97 7.07 -0.27
N VAL A 47 -18.08 7.01 0.43
CA VAL A 47 -18.87 8.22 0.78
C VAL A 47 -18.06 9.16 1.68
N VAL A 48 -17.37 8.61 2.70
CA VAL A 48 -16.48 9.40 3.56
C VAL A 48 -15.37 10.06 2.75
N SER A 49 -14.76 9.32 1.81
CA SER A 49 -13.73 9.84 0.91
C SER A 49 -14.28 10.94 -0.02
N PHE A 50 -15.49 10.76 -0.54
CA PHE A 50 -16.14 11.74 -1.40
C PHE A 50 -16.35 13.08 -0.70
N PHE A 51 -16.75 13.06 0.58
CA PHE A 51 -16.90 14.27 1.38
C PHE A 51 -15.59 14.80 1.96
N ASN A 52 -14.46 14.11 1.68
CA ASN A 52 -13.15 14.42 2.24
C ASN A 52 -13.11 14.41 3.78
N ASP A 53 -13.99 13.59 4.38
CA ASP A 53 -14.06 13.44 5.83
C ASP A 53 -12.97 12.52 6.35
N ASN A 54 -12.75 12.56 7.67
CA ASN A 54 -11.74 11.75 8.34
C ASN A 54 -12.13 10.27 8.37
N LYS A 55 -11.48 9.47 7.51
CA LYS A 55 -11.70 8.02 7.41
C LYS A 55 -11.43 7.29 8.73
N LEU A 56 -10.44 7.75 9.49
CA LEU A 56 -10.09 7.11 10.76
C LEU A 56 -11.20 7.28 11.78
N ASP A 57 -11.75 8.50 11.92
CA ASP A 57 -12.84 8.78 12.84
C ASP A 57 -14.11 8.03 12.44
N PHE A 58 -14.38 7.94 11.14
CA PHE A 58 -15.45 7.11 10.64
C PHE A 58 -15.27 5.65 11.05
N ILE A 59 -14.08 5.04 10.81
CA ILE A 59 -13.81 3.63 11.14
C ILE A 59 -13.90 3.40 12.63
N LYS A 60 -13.36 4.30 13.47
CA LYS A 60 -13.44 4.21 14.94
C LYS A 60 -14.89 4.14 15.43
N ASN A 61 -15.72 5.06 14.92
CA ASN A 61 -17.06 5.30 15.46
C ASN A 61 -18.14 4.43 14.82
N THR A 62 -17.89 3.86 13.64
CA THR A 62 -18.88 3.04 12.94
C THR A 62 -19.02 1.69 13.60
N LYS A 63 -20.28 1.32 13.93
CA LYS A 63 -20.63 -0.05 14.35
C LYS A 63 -20.59 -0.95 13.12
N ILE A 64 -19.54 -1.75 13.00
CA ILE A 64 -19.38 -2.74 11.93
C ILE A 64 -19.48 -4.11 12.57
N ASN A 65 -20.39 -4.94 12.07
CA ASN A 65 -20.45 -6.34 12.47
C ASN A 65 -19.31 -7.09 11.81
N ILE A 66 -18.24 -7.34 12.57
CA ILE A 66 -17.01 -7.92 12.04
C ILE A 66 -17.11 -9.44 12.03
N SER A 67 -16.99 -10.04 10.87
CA SER A 67 -17.00 -11.50 10.69
C SER A 67 -15.77 -12.14 11.35
N LYS A 68 -16.01 -13.11 12.25
CA LYS A 68 -14.94 -13.91 12.90
C LYS A 68 -14.05 -14.61 11.86
N THR A 69 -14.64 -15.10 10.77
CA THR A 69 -13.91 -15.74 9.66
C THR A 69 -12.95 -14.77 9.00
N LYS A 70 -13.37 -13.51 8.76
CA LYS A 70 -12.50 -12.47 8.17
C LYS A 70 -11.38 -12.05 9.11
N ILE A 71 -11.63 -11.99 10.42
CA ILE A 71 -10.57 -11.76 11.41
C ILE A 71 -9.56 -12.91 11.35
N LYS A 72 -10.04 -14.16 11.33
CA LYS A 72 -9.15 -15.32 11.25
C LYS A 72 -8.28 -15.27 9.98
N GLN A 73 -8.86 -15.06 8.81
CA GLN A 73 -8.12 -14.93 7.55
C GLN A 73 -7.03 -13.86 7.63
N PHE A 74 -7.33 -12.73 8.25
CA PHE A 74 -6.38 -11.64 8.43
C PHE A 74 -5.24 -12.02 9.41
N ASN A 75 -5.54 -12.71 10.49
CA ASN A 75 -4.53 -13.19 11.42
C ASN A 75 -3.63 -14.25 10.78
N ASP A 76 -4.23 -15.20 10.06
CA ASP A 76 -3.50 -16.23 9.31
C ASP A 76 -2.53 -15.61 8.27
N PHE A 77 -2.95 -14.50 7.65
CA PHE A 77 -2.08 -13.74 6.74
C PHE A 77 -0.85 -13.19 7.47
N PHE A 78 -1.02 -12.61 8.66
CA PHE A 78 0.11 -12.11 9.43
C PHE A 78 1.03 -13.23 9.95
N GLU A 79 0.48 -14.35 10.34
CA GLU A 79 1.28 -15.52 10.73
C GLU A 79 2.15 -16.02 9.57
N LYS A 80 1.60 -16.06 8.35
CA LYS A 80 2.36 -16.39 7.14
C LYS A 80 3.47 -15.39 6.86
N ILE A 81 3.21 -14.09 6.99
CA ILE A 81 4.24 -13.04 6.81
C ILE A 81 5.35 -13.18 7.84
N ASP A 82 5.00 -13.42 9.10
CA ASP A 82 5.98 -13.59 10.18
C ASP A 82 6.83 -14.84 9.95
N TYR A 83 6.24 -15.93 9.44
CA TYR A 83 6.96 -17.13 9.03
C TYR A 83 7.94 -16.88 7.88
N LEU A 84 7.47 -16.15 6.85
CA LEU A 84 8.33 -15.75 5.71
C LEU A 84 9.50 -14.87 6.17
N GLY A 85 9.28 -13.98 7.12
CA GLY A 85 10.32 -13.16 7.71
C GLY A 85 11.39 -14.00 8.42
N GLN A 86 10.97 -15.00 9.19
CA GLN A 86 11.89 -15.95 9.82
C GLN A 86 12.68 -16.75 8.78
N PHE A 87 12.02 -17.18 7.70
CA PHE A 87 12.69 -17.91 6.62
C PHE A 87 13.75 -17.06 5.90
N ASN A 88 13.45 -15.78 5.66
CA ASN A 88 14.43 -14.85 5.10
C ASN A 88 15.65 -14.68 6.00
N SER A 89 15.49 -14.71 7.32
CA SER A 89 16.60 -14.67 8.26
C SER A 89 17.46 -15.94 8.20
N LEU A 90 16.87 -17.10 7.96
CA LEU A 90 17.60 -18.36 7.80
C LEU A 90 18.41 -18.44 6.49
N LEU A 91 17.97 -17.74 5.42
CA LEU A 91 18.67 -17.69 4.13
C LEU A 91 19.88 -16.74 4.10
N GLY A 92 20.35 -16.26 5.25
CA GLY A 92 21.57 -15.44 5.35
C GLY A 92 21.33 -13.93 5.39
N TYR A 93 20.08 -13.50 5.51
CA TYR A 93 19.77 -12.12 5.93
C TYR A 93 19.85 -11.95 7.45
N ASN A 94 20.55 -12.91 8.10
CA ASN A 94 21.11 -12.91 9.38
C ASN A 94 20.53 -13.37 10.63
N SER A 95 21.30 -14.10 11.04
CA SER A 95 22.03 -13.98 12.31
C SER A 95 21.20 -13.49 13.48
N GLN A 96 21.30 -14.20 14.50
CA GLN A 96 20.83 -13.91 15.85
C GLN A 96 20.94 -12.42 16.13
N PHE A 97 19.79 -11.78 16.27
CA PHE A 97 19.62 -10.36 16.54
C PHE A 97 20.31 -9.94 17.85
N LEU A 98 21.62 -9.76 17.79
CA LEU A 98 22.42 -9.21 18.88
C LEU A 98 22.61 -7.70 18.59
N GLY A 99 21.94 -6.85 19.37
CA GLY A 99 22.13 -5.41 19.30
C GLY A 99 20.83 -4.60 19.23
N GLU A 100 20.96 -3.29 19.31
CA GLU A 100 19.84 -2.37 19.17
C GLU A 100 19.37 -2.30 17.71
N HIS A 101 18.06 -2.41 17.52
CA HIS A 101 17.42 -2.28 16.23
C HIS A 101 16.75 -0.92 16.13
N LYS A 102 16.86 -0.30 14.96
CA LYS A 102 16.23 0.98 14.67
C LYS A 102 15.44 0.92 13.37
N ILE A 103 14.23 1.42 13.42
CA ILE A 103 13.44 1.64 12.22
C ILE A 103 13.57 3.10 11.83
N ILE A 104 13.97 3.35 10.59
CA ILE A 104 14.15 4.69 10.04
C ILE A 104 13.21 4.83 8.84
N LYS A 105 12.42 5.90 8.85
CA LYS A 105 11.63 6.35 7.72
C LYS A 105 12.30 7.54 7.07
N TYR A 106 12.50 7.44 5.78
CA TYR A 106 12.96 8.54 4.94
C TYR A 106 11.82 8.99 4.04
N ASP A 107 11.42 10.23 4.17
CA ASP A 107 10.31 10.87 3.46
C ASP A 107 10.68 12.33 3.11
N GLU A 108 9.69 13.19 2.88
CA GLU A 108 9.89 14.61 2.58
C GLU A 108 10.54 15.41 3.71
N VAL A 109 10.41 14.95 4.95
CA VAL A 109 10.98 15.59 6.14
C VAL A 109 12.39 15.10 6.45
N HIS A 110 12.60 13.78 6.28
CA HIS A 110 13.86 13.12 6.56
C HIS A 110 14.41 12.50 5.26
N THR A 111 15.28 13.24 4.58
CA THR A 111 15.90 12.75 3.34
C THR A 111 17.04 11.79 3.65
N ILE A 112 17.25 10.83 2.73
CA ILE A 112 18.40 9.92 2.81
C ILE A 112 19.68 10.73 2.67
N ASP A 113 20.54 10.68 3.67
CA ASP A 113 21.88 11.29 3.57
C ASP A 113 22.69 10.59 2.47
N LYS A 114 23.29 11.40 1.57
CA LYS A 114 24.01 10.96 0.37
C LYS A 114 25.19 10.04 0.67
N ASN A 115 25.61 9.86 1.93
CA ASN A 115 26.93 9.28 2.21
C ASN A 115 26.97 7.80 2.64
N LEU A 116 26.03 7.29 3.43
CA LEU A 116 26.10 5.91 3.95
C LEU A 116 24.87 5.08 3.56
N ASP A 117 23.69 5.53 3.94
CA ASP A 117 22.44 4.78 3.73
C ASP A 117 22.07 4.71 2.25
N TYR A 118 22.40 5.76 1.49
CA TYR A 118 22.18 5.79 0.05
C TYR A 118 22.90 4.66 -0.68
N LYS A 119 24.20 4.43 -0.40
CA LYS A 119 24.97 3.36 -1.04
C LYS A 119 24.44 1.96 -0.71
N ALA A 120 23.97 1.78 0.53
CA ALA A 120 23.39 0.52 0.95
C ALA A 120 22.05 0.27 0.25
N ILE A 121 21.16 1.27 0.23
CA ILE A 121 19.86 1.21 -0.46
C ILE A 121 20.05 1.05 -1.97
N GLU A 122 21.04 1.72 -2.56
CA GLU A 122 21.37 1.54 -3.98
C GLU A 122 21.80 0.11 -4.29
N LYS A 123 22.65 -0.50 -3.45
CA LYS A 123 23.05 -1.90 -3.60
C LYS A 123 21.85 -2.84 -3.47
N LEU A 124 20.99 -2.61 -2.48
CA LEU A 124 19.76 -3.41 -2.30
C LEU A 124 18.78 -3.23 -3.47
N SER A 125 18.63 -2.01 -3.97
CA SER A 125 17.79 -1.74 -5.15
C SER A 125 18.36 -2.43 -6.39
N LYS A 126 19.68 -2.38 -6.61
CA LYS A 126 20.37 -3.08 -7.70
C LYS A 126 20.20 -4.59 -7.57
N PHE A 127 20.32 -5.12 -6.35
CA PHE A 127 20.09 -6.54 -6.07
C PHE A 127 18.65 -6.93 -6.34
N SER A 128 17.68 -6.16 -5.86
CA SER A 128 16.25 -6.40 -6.08
C SER A 128 15.89 -6.37 -7.57
N VAL A 129 16.39 -5.38 -8.32
CA VAL A 129 16.20 -5.30 -9.78
C VAL A 129 16.76 -6.53 -10.47
N LYS A 130 17.96 -6.98 -10.08
CA LYS A 130 18.61 -8.17 -10.62
C LYS A 130 17.81 -9.43 -10.26
N MET A 131 17.37 -9.55 -9.00
CA MET A 131 16.56 -10.68 -8.54
C MET A 131 15.19 -10.73 -9.22
N LEU A 132 14.60 -9.58 -9.52
CA LEU A 132 13.33 -9.49 -10.23
C LEU A 132 13.48 -9.67 -11.75
N GLY A 133 14.72 -9.80 -12.28
CA GLY A 133 14.96 -9.95 -13.72
C GLY A 133 14.48 -8.76 -14.54
N LEU A 134 14.31 -7.60 -13.92
CA LEU A 134 13.91 -6.38 -14.62
C LEU A 134 15.08 -5.92 -15.51
N LYS A 135 14.82 -5.74 -16.80
CA LYS A 135 15.79 -5.09 -17.68
C LYS A 135 15.98 -3.66 -17.19
N ARG A 136 17.23 -3.34 -16.88
CA ARG A 136 17.64 -2.10 -16.28
C ARG A 136 17.44 -0.94 -17.25
N THR A 137 16.35 -0.23 -17.14
CA THR A 137 16.15 0.96 -17.99
C THR A 137 16.41 2.26 -17.26
N SER A 138 16.27 2.32 -15.96
CA SER A 138 16.87 3.37 -15.13
C SER A 138 16.52 3.18 -13.66
N ILE A 139 17.52 3.19 -12.83
CA ILE A 139 17.37 3.52 -11.42
C ILE A 139 17.40 5.05 -11.39
N LEU A 140 16.47 5.68 -10.67
CA LEU A 140 16.54 7.12 -10.43
C LEU A 140 17.95 7.48 -9.98
N SER A 141 18.53 8.51 -10.56
CA SER A 141 19.78 9.10 -10.07
C SER A 141 19.60 9.58 -8.63
N ALA A 142 20.70 9.87 -7.95
CA ALA A 142 20.63 10.39 -6.58
C ALA A 142 19.78 11.66 -6.47
N ASP A 143 19.95 12.56 -7.46
CA ASP A 143 19.23 13.83 -7.47
C ASP A 143 17.75 13.63 -7.77
N GLU A 144 17.39 12.77 -8.73
CA GLU A 144 15.99 12.41 -9.01
C GLU A 144 15.31 11.78 -7.79
N ARG A 145 15.98 10.89 -7.06
CA ARG A 145 15.40 10.28 -5.84
C ARG A 145 15.17 11.32 -4.76
N THR A 146 16.15 12.19 -4.53
CA THR A 146 16.02 13.27 -3.56
C THR A 146 14.84 14.16 -3.91
N ASP A 147 14.71 14.51 -5.20
CA ASP A 147 13.61 15.32 -5.68
C ASP A 147 12.24 14.61 -5.54
N TRP A 148 12.17 13.30 -5.79
CA TRP A 148 10.96 12.50 -5.54
C TRP A 148 10.63 12.41 -4.05
N GLN A 149 11.64 12.31 -3.17
CA GLN A 149 11.45 12.32 -1.72
C GLN A 149 10.94 13.66 -1.22
N LEU A 150 11.61 14.76 -1.58
CA LEU A 150 11.23 16.11 -1.16
C LEU A 150 9.81 16.50 -1.62
N SER A 151 9.33 15.87 -2.69
CA SER A 151 7.95 16.04 -3.16
C SER A 151 6.94 15.10 -2.48
N GLY A 152 7.35 14.30 -1.49
CA GLY A 152 6.49 13.33 -0.81
C GLY A 152 6.08 12.13 -1.66
N ASN A 153 6.70 11.94 -2.84
CA ASN A 153 6.31 10.89 -3.78
C ASN A 153 7.20 9.63 -3.70
N LEU A 154 8.20 9.63 -2.83
CA LEU A 154 9.07 8.48 -2.59
C LEU A 154 9.34 8.33 -1.10
N ILE A 155 9.05 7.17 -0.56
CA ILE A 155 9.19 6.86 0.86
C ILE A 155 10.04 5.60 1.00
N TYR A 156 11.04 5.65 1.87
CA TYR A 156 11.83 4.49 2.25
C TYR A 156 11.63 4.18 3.72
N HIS A 157 11.50 2.90 4.01
CA HIS A 157 11.55 2.39 5.37
C HIS A 157 12.71 1.44 5.47
N VAL A 158 13.53 1.59 6.48
CA VAL A 158 14.73 0.78 6.69
C VAL A 158 14.72 0.25 8.10
N TYR A 159 14.92 -1.06 8.23
CA TYR A 159 15.15 -1.73 9.50
C TYR A 159 16.63 -1.97 9.64
N TYR A 160 17.23 -1.28 10.58
CA TYR A 160 18.68 -1.20 10.71
C TYR A 160 19.13 -1.74 12.04
N ASN A 161 20.21 -2.54 12.01
CA ASN A 161 20.96 -2.93 13.19
C ASN A 161 22.30 -2.19 13.17
N ILE A 162 22.66 -1.57 14.29
CA ILE A 162 23.88 -0.75 14.39
C ILE A 162 25.14 -1.54 14.05
N LEU A 163 25.18 -2.84 14.36
CA LEU A 163 26.34 -3.69 14.17
C LEU A 163 26.42 -4.35 12.79
N GLU A 164 25.27 -4.63 12.19
CA GLU A 164 25.16 -5.51 11.01
C GLU A 164 24.65 -4.79 9.75
N GLY A 165 24.11 -3.57 9.90
CA GLY A 165 23.58 -2.79 8.77
C GLY A 165 22.09 -3.03 8.50
N ILE A 166 21.67 -2.93 7.23
CA ILE A 166 20.25 -3.00 6.85
C ILE A 166 19.78 -4.47 6.83
N HIS A 167 18.78 -4.78 7.66
CA HIS A 167 18.14 -6.09 7.74
C HIS A 167 16.90 -6.23 6.87
N ALA A 168 16.12 -5.18 6.75
CA ALA A 168 14.96 -5.15 5.90
C ALA A 168 14.73 -3.74 5.38
N HIS A 169 14.04 -3.63 4.25
CA HIS A 169 13.64 -2.35 3.71
C HIS A 169 12.31 -2.47 2.98
N SER A 170 11.64 -1.34 2.86
CA SER A 170 10.48 -1.19 1.99
C SER A 170 10.58 0.15 1.26
N THR A 171 10.28 0.14 -0.03
CA THR A 171 10.36 1.33 -0.88
C THR A 171 9.02 1.52 -1.57
N TRP A 172 8.42 2.68 -1.39
CA TRP A 172 7.13 3.05 -1.96
C TRP A 172 7.27 4.27 -2.81
N SER A 173 6.63 4.27 -3.98
CA SER A 173 6.53 5.45 -4.84
C SER A 173 5.09 5.75 -5.20
N LEU A 174 4.75 7.03 -5.28
CA LEU A 174 3.45 7.51 -5.74
C LEU A 174 3.54 7.87 -7.22
N HIS A 175 2.57 7.42 -7.99
CA HIS A 175 2.46 7.65 -9.43
C HIS A 175 1.07 8.18 -9.77
N ARG A 176 0.98 8.99 -10.82
CA ARG A 176 -0.31 9.51 -11.30
C ARG A 176 -1.25 8.38 -11.67
N HIS A 177 -2.50 8.50 -11.29
CA HIS A 177 -3.52 7.53 -11.67
C HIS A 177 -3.65 7.39 -13.19
N SER A 178 -3.49 8.47 -13.94
CA SER A 178 -3.49 8.49 -15.41
C SER A 178 -2.40 7.61 -16.04
N ASP A 179 -1.30 7.35 -15.33
CA ASP A 179 -0.19 6.54 -15.82
C ASP A 179 -0.37 5.02 -15.54
N PHE A 180 -1.47 4.61 -14.92
CA PHE A 180 -1.68 3.23 -14.46
C PHE A 180 -1.55 2.19 -15.58
N GLU A 181 -2.24 2.40 -16.70
CA GLU A 181 -2.20 1.45 -17.83
C GLU A 181 -0.82 1.37 -18.47
N LEU A 182 -0.15 2.52 -18.61
CA LEU A 182 1.23 2.56 -19.10
C LEU A 182 2.16 1.80 -18.14
N PHE A 183 1.99 1.99 -16.83
CA PHE A 183 2.77 1.30 -15.80
C PHE A 183 2.61 -0.21 -15.91
N VAL A 184 1.38 -0.71 -16.00
CA VAL A 184 1.08 -2.14 -16.12
C VAL A 184 1.69 -2.73 -17.41
N ASN A 185 1.60 -2.01 -18.52
CA ASN A 185 2.16 -2.46 -19.80
C ASN A 185 3.70 -2.52 -19.78
N LEU A 186 4.37 -1.51 -19.21
CA LEU A 186 5.81 -1.52 -19.05
C LEU A 186 6.27 -2.62 -18.11
N TYR A 187 5.52 -2.87 -17.02
CA TYR A 187 5.80 -3.97 -16.12
C TYR A 187 5.72 -5.33 -16.82
N LYS A 188 4.67 -5.59 -17.60
CA LYS A 188 4.51 -6.83 -18.39
C LYS A 188 5.67 -7.08 -19.35
N ASN A 189 6.23 -6.01 -19.90
CA ASN A 189 7.36 -6.07 -20.84
C ASN A 189 8.73 -6.04 -20.14
N SER A 190 8.79 -6.11 -18.81
CA SER A 190 10.01 -6.03 -18.00
C SER A 190 10.84 -4.75 -18.27
N THR A 191 10.19 -3.69 -18.71
CA THR A 191 10.83 -2.40 -19.09
C THR A 191 10.51 -1.28 -18.12
N LEU A 192 9.99 -1.62 -16.93
CA LEU A 192 9.57 -0.62 -15.95
C LEU A 192 10.75 0.23 -15.49
N ALA A 193 10.65 1.52 -15.72
CA ALA A 193 11.54 2.52 -15.18
C ALA A 193 10.71 3.63 -14.52
N VAL A 194 11.01 3.93 -13.28
CA VAL A 194 10.25 4.90 -12.47
C VAL A 194 10.31 6.30 -13.10
N ASN A 195 11.39 6.65 -13.77
CA ASN A 195 11.57 7.95 -14.42
C ASN A 195 10.73 8.17 -15.70
N PHE A 196 10.03 7.14 -16.20
CA PHE A 196 9.05 7.34 -17.28
C PHE A 196 7.76 8.00 -16.81
N PHE A 197 7.57 8.08 -15.49
CA PHE A 197 6.34 8.59 -14.91
C PHE A 197 6.55 9.97 -14.33
N GLY A 198 5.58 10.85 -14.56
CA GLY A 198 5.57 12.15 -13.89
C GLY A 198 5.18 11.97 -12.41
N LYS A 199 5.69 12.88 -11.58
CA LYS A 199 5.25 12.96 -10.18
C LYS A 199 3.79 13.42 -10.12
N PRO A 200 2.94 12.79 -9.28
CA PRO A 200 1.61 13.32 -9.05
C PRO A 200 1.69 14.67 -8.34
N SER A 201 0.88 15.62 -8.76
CA SER A 201 0.71 16.88 -8.04
C SER A 201 -0.08 16.66 -6.74
N SER A 202 -0.11 17.69 -5.87
CA SER A 202 -0.80 17.61 -4.57
C SER A 202 -2.30 17.30 -4.66
N ASN A 203 -2.95 17.60 -5.79
CA ASN A 203 -4.39 17.41 -5.97
C ASN A 203 -4.75 16.30 -6.96
N GLU A 204 -3.77 15.60 -7.50
CA GLU A 204 -3.98 14.58 -8.52
C GLU A 204 -4.15 13.21 -7.90
N ASP A 205 -5.14 12.44 -8.39
CA ASP A 205 -5.31 11.05 -8.00
C ASP A 205 -4.08 10.23 -8.38
N CYS A 206 -3.69 9.33 -7.50
CA CYS A 206 -2.46 8.56 -7.63
C CYS A 206 -2.65 7.10 -7.19
N PHE A 207 -1.67 6.28 -7.48
CA PHE A 207 -1.50 4.96 -6.90
C PHE A 207 -0.14 4.85 -6.21
N ILE A 208 -0.05 3.99 -5.21
CA ILE A 208 1.19 3.67 -4.53
C ILE A 208 1.75 2.36 -5.09
N PHE A 209 3.01 2.36 -5.51
CA PHE A 209 3.72 1.16 -5.89
C PHE A 209 4.73 0.77 -4.81
N ILE A 210 4.57 -0.42 -4.26
CA ILE A 210 5.49 -1.00 -3.29
C ILE A 210 6.52 -1.79 -4.08
N HIS A 211 7.69 -1.17 -4.30
CA HIS A 211 8.78 -1.74 -5.11
C HIS A 211 9.44 -2.93 -4.45
N ALA A 212 9.67 -2.80 -3.15
CA ALA A 212 10.30 -3.82 -2.35
C ALA A 212 9.61 -3.88 -1.00
N LEU A 213 9.31 -5.08 -0.58
CA LEU A 213 8.83 -5.39 0.75
C LEU A 213 9.55 -6.65 1.21
N VAL A 214 10.56 -6.45 2.02
CA VAL A 214 11.31 -7.56 2.62
C VAL A 214 10.71 -7.83 3.99
N PHE A 215 10.05 -8.96 4.15
CA PHE A 215 9.57 -9.42 5.45
C PHE A 215 10.75 -9.79 6.34
N SER A 216 10.65 -9.44 7.63
CA SER A 216 11.67 -9.68 8.62
C SER A 216 11.02 -10.02 9.96
N THR A 217 11.41 -9.35 11.03
CA THR A 217 10.80 -9.58 12.34
C THR A 217 9.33 -9.22 12.39
N LYS A 218 8.63 -9.77 13.37
CA LYS A 218 7.22 -9.44 13.64
C LYS A 218 7.03 -7.94 13.89
N GLU A 219 7.97 -7.30 14.58
CA GLU A 219 7.96 -5.87 14.83
C GLU A 219 8.01 -5.07 13.53
N TRP A 220 8.98 -5.38 12.65
CA TRP A 220 9.10 -4.77 11.33
C TRP A 220 7.85 -4.96 10.48
N ASN A 221 7.33 -6.18 10.40
CA ASN A 221 6.16 -6.49 9.60
C ASN A 221 4.92 -5.69 10.08
N ARG A 222 4.73 -5.53 11.40
CA ARG A 222 3.64 -4.73 11.98
C ARG A 222 3.85 -3.23 11.74
N TYR A 223 5.09 -2.78 11.85
CA TYR A 223 5.43 -1.38 11.57
C TYR A 223 5.08 -1.00 10.12
N ILE A 224 5.56 -1.77 9.13
CA ILE A 224 5.29 -1.48 7.71
C ILE A 224 3.79 -1.49 7.41
N PHE A 225 3.06 -2.44 8.00
CA PHE A 225 1.62 -2.50 7.82
C PHE A 225 0.90 -1.29 8.44
N LYS A 226 1.34 -0.86 9.61
CA LYS A 226 0.86 0.37 10.25
C LYS A 226 1.11 1.60 9.37
N GLU A 227 2.34 1.79 8.89
CA GLU A 227 2.71 2.90 8.00
C GLU A 227 1.86 2.93 6.73
N LEU A 228 1.58 1.75 6.13
CA LEU A 228 0.71 1.67 4.97
C LEU A 228 -0.70 2.14 5.30
N ILE A 229 -1.30 1.66 6.39
CA ILE A 229 -2.63 2.09 6.83
C ILE A 229 -2.66 3.60 7.07
N GLU A 230 -1.68 4.15 7.81
CA GLU A 230 -1.61 5.58 8.09
C GLU A 230 -1.52 6.40 6.80
N THR A 231 -0.67 5.99 5.86
CA THR A 231 -0.51 6.65 4.56
C THR A 231 -1.84 6.68 3.79
N LEU A 232 -2.58 5.56 3.77
CA LEU A 232 -3.86 5.46 3.08
C LEU A 232 -4.99 6.22 3.77
N LEU A 233 -4.96 6.33 5.10
CA LEU A 233 -5.95 7.08 5.86
C LEU A 233 -5.75 8.59 5.72
N LYS A 234 -4.49 9.05 5.64
CA LYS A 234 -4.12 10.47 5.48
C LYS A 234 -4.30 10.97 4.04
N ASN A 235 -4.17 10.08 3.06
CA ASN A 235 -4.09 10.49 1.65
C ASN A 235 -5.25 9.93 0.82
N ASN A 236 -6.30 10.75 0.65
CA ASN A 236 -7.50 10.39 -0.12
C ASN A 236 -7.24 10.26 -1.64
N ARG A 237 -6.09 10.75 -2.13
CA ARG A 237 -5.72 10.67 -3.54
C ARG A 237 -5.27 9.29 -3.95
N ILE A 238 -4.80 8.46 -3.02
CA ILE A 238 -4.33 7.11 -3.34
C ILE A 238 -5.54 6.23 -3.61
N LYS A 239 -5.68 5.77 -4.85
CA LYS A 239 -6.79 4.92 -5.31
C LYS A 239 -6.43 3.44 -5.26
N TYR A 240 -5.17 3.10 -5.58
CA TYR A 240 -4.70 1.71 -5.65
C TYR A 240 -3.38 1.52 -4.92
N ILE A 241 -3.22 0.33 -4.38
CA ILE A 241 -1.93 -0.22 -3.97
C ILE A 241 -1.50 -1.19 -5.07
N LEU A 242 -0.32 -1.00 -5.63
CA LEU A 242 0.34 -1.97 -6.49
C LEU A 242 1.49 -2.61 -5.72
N THR A 243 1.59 -3.93 -5.81
CA THR A 243 2.75 -4.66 -5.27
C THR A 243 3.11 -5.81 -6.19
N SER A 244 4.39 -6.15 -6.22
CA SER A 244 4.86 -7.31 -6.98
C SER A 244 5.17 -8.46 -6.03
N THR A 245 4.84 -9.68 -6.46
CA THR A 245 5.20 -10.90 -5.74
C THR A 245 5.62 -12.00 -6.69
N TRP A 246 6.68 -12.72 -6.32
CA TRP A 246 7.10 -13.97 -6.96
C TRP A 246 6.57 -15.19 -6.21
N LEU A 247 6.08 -14.97 -4.99
CA LEU A 247 5.49 -16.04 -4.19
C LEU A 247 4.24 -16.58 -4.86
N PRO A 248 3.96 -17.86 -4.72
CA PRO A 248 2.66 -18.42 -5.11
C PRO A 248 1.56 -17.54 -4.49
N THR A 249 0.61 -17.09 -5.30
CA THR A 249 -0.49 -16.23 -4.81
C THR A 249 -1.27 -16.87 -3.69
N ASP A 250 -1.30 -18.21 -3.68
CA ASP A 250 -1.98 -18.99 -2.66
C ASP A 250 -1.28 -18.93 -1.29
N LEU A 251 0.04 -18.64 -1.28
CA LEU A 251 0.79 -18.55 -0.03
C LEU A 251 0.38 -17.32 0.80
N LEU A 252 0.27 -16.15 0.17
CA LEU A 252 -0.14 -14.92 0.86
C LEU A 252 -1.63 -14.68 0.78
N ASP A 253 -2.31 -15.36 -0.14
CA ASP A 253 -3.75 -15.24 -0.36
C ASP A 253 -4.26 -13.77 -0.43
N LEU A 254 -3.45 -12.90 -1.07
CA LEU A 254 -3.74 -11.47 -1.16
C LEU A 254 -5.09 -11.22 -1.86
N ASN A 255 -5.49 -12.12 -2.76
CA ASN A 255 -6.76 -12.01 -3.46
C ASN A 255 -7.94 -12.19 -2.52
N SER A 256 -7.91 -13.19 -1.62
CA SER A 256 -9.03 -13.44 -0.69
C SER A 256 -8.98 -12.53 0.53
N VAL A 257 -7.78 -12.19 1.01
CA VAL A 257 -7.63 -11.35 2.20
C VAL A 257 -7.88 -9.87 1.87
N PHE A 258 -7.32 -9.36 0.75
CA PHE A 258 -7.38 -7.93 0.41
C PHE A 258 -8.10 -7.63 -0.90
N TYR A 259 -8.76 -8.61 -1.52
CA TYR A 259 -9.43 -8.46 -2.82
C TYR A 259 -8.47 -8.00 -3.93
N GLY A 260 -7.22 -8.50 -3.86
CA GLY A 260 -6.20 -8.16 -4.84
C GLY A 260 -6.50 -8.78 -6.20
N GLU A 261 -6.27 -8.03 -7.26
CA GLU A 261 -6.41 -8.43 -8.66
C GLU A 261 -5.04 -8.55 -9.31
N ILE A 262 -4.79 -9.65 -10.04
CA ILE A 262 -3.58 -9.79 -10.85
C ILE A 262 -3.76 -9.00 -12.14
N VAL A 263 -3.11 -7.84 -12.24
CA VAL A 263 -3.20 -6.97 -13.41
C VAL A 263 -2.06 -7.17 -14.41
N GLY A 264 -1.00 -7.86 -14.00
CA GLY A 264 0.13 -8.15 -14.86
C GLY A 264 1.00 -9.28 -14.36
N SER A 265 1.81 -9.83 -15.25
CA SER A 265 2.87 -10.76 -14.85
C SER A 265 4.05 -10.62 -15.80
N THR A 266 5.26 -10.80 -15.28
CA THR A 266 6.48 -10.84 -16.06
C THR A 266 7.26 -12.12 -15.77
N LYS A 267 8.04 -12.59 -16.75
CA LYS A 267 8.97 -13.70 -16.57
C LYS A 267 10.25 -13.18 -15.94
N ASN A 268 10.81 -13.96 -15.04
CA ASN A 268 12.12 -13.69 -14.49
C ASN A 268 13.13 -14.72 -15.01
N GLU A 269 14.18 -14.26 -15.68
CA GLU A 269 15.22 -15.12 -16.26
C GLU A 269 16.08 -15.81 -15.17
N MET A 270 16.09 -15.28 -13.94
CA MET A 270 16.85 -15.87 -12.82
C MET A 270 16.14 -17.00 -12.10
N PHE A 271 14.84 -17.14 -12.32
CA PHE A 271 14.05 -18.23 -11.73
C PHE A 271 13.70 -19.27 -12.80
N PRO A 272 13.44 -20.53 -12.43
CA PRO A 272 12.89 -21.51 -13.35
C PRO A 272 11.72 -20.91 -14.15
N GLN A 273 11.59 -21.26 -15.42
CA GLN A 273 10.59 -20.67 -16.33
C GLN A 273 9.13 -20.74 -15.83
N SER A 274 8.89 -21.58 -14.81
CA SER A 274 7.58 -21.71 -14.14
C SER A 274 7.25 -20.58 -13.19
N ILE A 275 8.25 -19.80 -12.70
CA ILE A 275 8.01 -18.73 -11.73
C ILE A 275 7.79 -17.42 -12.47
N LYS A 276 6.58 -16.88 -12.34
CA LYS A 276 6.21 -15.55 -12.85
C LYS A 276 6.11 -14.59 -11.67
N ILE A 277 6.66 -13.39 -11.83
CA ILE A 277 6.39 -12.29 -10.91
C ILE A 277 5.05 -11.69 -11.30
N LYS A 278 4.14 -11.62 -10.36
CA LYS A 278 2.79 -11.09 -10.55
C LYS A 278 2.72 -9.68 -10.00
N LEU A 279 2.07 -8.80 -10.73
CA LEU A 279 1.69 -7.46 -10.28
C LEU A 279 0.25 -7.53 -9.76
N ILE A 280 0.07 -7.18 -8.50
CA ILE A 280 -1.22 -7.22 -7.81
C ILE A 280 -1.67 -5.80 -7.54
N LYS A 281 -2.89 -5.50 -7.97
CA LYS A 281 -3.63 -4.27 -7.68
C LYS A 281 -4.59 -4.53 -6.53
N ILE A 282 -4.62 -3.64 -5.55
CA ILE A 282 -5.59 -3.65 -4.46
C ILE A 282 -6.22 -2.27 -4.38
N ASP A 283 -7.54 -2.18 -4.52
CA ASP A 283 -8.25 -0.92 -4.32
C ASP A 283 -8.17 -0.49 -2.86
N VAL A 284 -7.86 0.78 -2.61
CA VAL A 284 -7.70 1.30 -1.25
C VAL A 284 -8.98 1.16 -0.44
N GLU A 285 -10.14 1.40 -1.04
CA GLU A 285 -11.42 1.29 -0.37
C GLU A 285 -11.80 -0.17 -0.05
N ASN A 286 -11.39 -1.12 -0.91
CA ASN A 286 -11.51 -2.55 -0.61
C ASN A 286 -10.59 -2.94 0.54
N PHE A 287 -9.35 -2.45 0.53
CA PHE A 287 -8.37 -2.68 1.58
C PHE A 287 -8.86 -2.13 2.92
N LEU A 288 -9.16 -0.84 3.01
CA LEU A 288 -9.64 -0.21 4.24
C LEU A 288 -11.02 -0.72 4.69
N GLY A 289 -11.86 -1.18 3.74
CA GLY A 289 -13.16 -1.79 4.01
C GLY A 289 -13.09 -3.25 4.47
N ASN A 290 -11.91 -3.86 4.48
CA ASN A 290 -11.74 -5.23 4.96
C ASN A 290 -11.99 -5.32 6.47
N HIS A 291 -12.81 -6.28 6.90
CA HIS A 291 -13.18 -6.44 8.31
C HIS A 291 -11.98 -6.72 9.23
N GLY A 292 -10.96 -7.42 8.74
CA GLY A 292 -9.74 -7.67 9.50
C GLY A 292 -8.96 -6.38 9.74
N ILE A 293 -8.82 -5.54 8.69
CA ILE A 293 -8.15 -4.23 8.78
C ILE A 293 -8.93 -3.29 9.70
N ILE A 294 -10.25 -3.22 9.56
CA ILE A 294 -11.08 -2.41 10.46
C ILE A 294 -10.92 -2.83 11.91
N ASN A 295 -10.94 -4.13 12.18
CA ASN A 295 -10.70 -4.65 13.52
C ASN A 295 -9.29 -4.27 14.02
N TRP A 296 -8.28 -4.39 13.16
CA TRP A 296 -6.92 -4.00 13.50
C TRP A 296 -6.83 -2.50 13.81
N ILE A 297 -7.41 -1.63 12.97
CA ILE A 297 -7.45 -0.18 13.21
C ILE A 297 -8.14 0.12 14.56
N LYS A 298 -9.31 -0.48 14.84
CA LYS A 298 -10.03 -0.26 16.10
C LYS A 298 -9.22 -0.64 17.35
N ASN A 299 -8.42 -1.68 17.24
CA ASN A 299 -7.60 -2.16 18.37
C ASN A 299 -6.28 -1.37 18.51
N ASN A 300 -5.83 -0.69 17.47
CA ASN A 300 -4.51 -0.05 17.44
C ASN A 300 -4.56 1.46 17.18
N TYR A 301 -5.74 2.09 17.02
CA TYR A 301 -5.85 3.47 16.59
C TYR A 301 -5.12 4.48 17.50
N LYS A 302 -4.99 4.19 18.81
CA LYS A 302 -4.26 5.04 19.76
C LYS A 302 -2.77 5.15 19.43
N ASN A 303 -2.24 4.17 18.69
CA ASN A 303 -0.85 4.10 18.26
C ASN A 303 -0.65 4.60 16.84
N LEU A 304 -1.73 5.03 16.15
CA LEU A 304 -1.65 5.63 14.82
C LEU A 304 -1.32 7.11 14.97
N ALA A 305 -0.27 7.57 14.30
CA ALA A 305 0.24 8.94 14.38
C ALA A 305 -0.58 9.93 13.51
N ILE A 306 -1.90 9.74 13.40
CA ILE A 306 -2.76 10.54 12.52
C ILE A 306 -3.14 11.88 13.16
N ASP A 307 -3.19 11.93 14.49
CA ASP A 307 -3.64 13.13 15.25
C ASP A 307 -2.52 14.15 15.55
N LYS A 308 -1.34 14.02 14.95
CA LYS A 308 -0.19 14.88 15.29
C LYS A 308 0.08 16.02 14.33
N TYR A 309 -0.76 16.22 13.32
CA TYR A 309 -0.59 17.29 12.33
C TYR A 309 -1.95 17.98 12.05
N ASP A 310 -2.43 18.73 13.03
CA ASP A 310 -3.34 19.86 12.83
C ASP A 310 -2.56 21.16 12.91
#